data_13454ef6f6c4a4c195dcfa8b72b5b97d
#
_entry.id   13454ef6f6c4a4c195dcfa8b72b5b97d
#
_cell.length_a   1.000
_cell.length_b   1.000
_cell.length_c   1.000
_cell.angle_alpha   90.00
_cell.angle_beta   90.00
_cell.angle_gamma   90.00
#
_symmetry.space_group_name_H-M   'P 1'
#
loop_
_entity.id
_entity.type
_entity.pdbx_description
1 polymer ?
#
loop_
_entity_poly.entity_id
_entity_poly.type
_entity_poly.pdbx_seq_one_letter_code
_entity_poly.pdbx_strand_id
1 'polypeptide(L)'
;MINKLNKEKKHVSENAAKSAEDLTVAEDKVAHLNQIKNKLESALDELESSLEREKRGRTQVEKERRKVEGELKVDEPILLLAR
;
A
#
# COMPACT_ATOMS: atom_id res chain seq x y z
N MET A 1 36.49 -24.14 -43.48
CA MET A 1 35.55 -24.93 -42.66
C MET A 1 35.78 -24.80 -41.19
N ILE A 2 36.98 -25.09 -40.69
CA ILE A 2 37.32 -25.03 -39.25
C ILE A 2 37.10 -23.62 -38.68
N ASN A 3 37.55 -22.59 -39.40
CA ASN A 3 37.39 -21.21 -38.92
C ASN A 3 35.94 -20.77 -38.81
N LYS A 4 35.10 -21.25 -39.76
CA LYS A 4 33.67 -20.97 -39.73
C LYS A 4 32.97 -21.60 -38.54
N LEU A 5 33.29 -22.88 -38.28
CA LEU A 5 32.76 -23.60 -37.13
C LEU A 5 33.19 -22.98 -35.82
N ASN A 6 34.42 -22.54 -35.70
CA ASN A 6 34.92 -21.86 -34.51
C ASN A 6 34.24 -20.51 -34.28
N LYS A 7 33.96 -19.76 -35.35
CA LYS A 7 33.22 -18.50 -35.25
C LYS A 7 31.79 -18.73 -34.84
N GLU A 8 31.14 -19.76 -35.37
CA GLU A 8 29.76 -20.13 -35.02
C GLU A 8 29.68 -20.56 -33.55
N LYS A 9 30.64 -21.37 -33.11
CA LYS A 9 30.74 -21.82 -31.69
C LYS A 9 30.90 -20.64 -30.77
N LYS A 10 31.80 -19.71 -31.11
CA LYS A 10 32.03 -18.51 -30.31
C LYS A 10 30.78 -17.65 -30.27
N HIS A 11 30.09 -17.47 -31.37
CA HIS A 11 28.87 -16.68 -31.47
C HIS A 11 27.74 -17.27 -30.64
N VAL A 12 27.56 -18.58 -30.68
CA VAL A 12 26.56 -19.29 -29.85
C VAL A 12 26.89 -19.14 -28.38
N SER A 13 28.17 -19.27 -28.01
CA SER A 13 28.63 -19.12 -26.63
C SER A 13 28.38 -17.69 -26.12
N GLU A 14 28.67 -16.68 -26.90
CA GLU A 14 28.43 -15.28 -26.59
C GLU A 14 26.94 -15.00 -26.41
N ASN A 15 26.10 -15.54 -27.28
CA ASN A 15 24.66 -15.39 -27.23
C ASN A 15 24.09 -16.09 -25.96
N ALA A 16 24.59 -17.27 -25.65
CA ALA A 16 24.17 -18.01 -24.44
C ALA A 16 24.54 -17.23 -23.16
N ALA A 17 25.75 -16.66 -23.13
CA ALA A 17 26.21 -15.85 -21.99
C ALA A 17 25.35 -14.59 -21.84
N LYS A 18 25.04 -13.92 -22.95
CA LYS A 18 24.18 -12.73 -22.94
C LYS A 18 22.77 -13.07 -22.47
N SER A 19 22.21 -14.18 -22.93
CA SER A 19 20.88 -14.62 -22.53
C SER A 19 20.83 -14.95 -21.03
N ALA A 20 21.88 -15.58 -20.49
CA ALA A 20 21.99 -15.86 -19.07
C ALA A 20 22.06 -14.57 -18.24
N GLU A 21 22.84 -13.59 -18.73
CA GLU A 21 22.94 -12.28 -18.10
C GLU A 21 21.62 -11.54 -18.11
N ASP A 22 20.93 -11.51 -19.26
CA ASP A 22 19.63 -10.88 -19.43
C ASP A 22 18.59 -11.52 -18.50
N LEU A 23 18.64 -12.84 -18.34
CA LEU A 23 17.74 -13.56 -17.42
C LEU A 23 17.99 -13.15 -15.98
N THR A 24 19.26 -13.07 -15.56
CA THR A 24 19.62 -12.63 -14.20
C THR A 24 19.11 -11.22 -13.92
N VAL A 25 19.31 -10.31 -14.89
CA VAL A 25 18.81 -8.94 -14.76
C VAL A 25 17.29 -8.91 -14.66
N ALA A 26 16.60 -9.71 -15.47
CA ALA A 26 15.13 -9.80 -15.42
C ALA A 26 14.65 -10.37 -14.08
N GLU A 27 15.30 -11.39 -13.55
CA GLU A 27 14.99 -11.97 -12.24
C GLU A 27 15.18 -10.97 -11.12
N ASP A 28 16.27 -10.19 -11.16
CA ASP A 28 16.54 -9.12 -10.19
C ASP A 28 15.46 -8.05 -10.22
N LYS A 29 15.01 -7.66 -11.43
CA LYS A 29 13.92 -6.70 -11.60
C LYS A 29 12.60 -7.21 -11.04
N VAL A 30 12.29 -8.47 -11.27
CA VAL A 30 11.08 -9.12 -10.73
C VAL A 30 11.14 -9.14 -9.21
N ALA A 31 12.27 -9.51 -8.63
CA ALA A 31 12.45 -9.52 -7.17
C ALA A 31 12.26 -8.11 -6.60
N HIS A 32 12.83 -7.10 -7.25
CA HIS A 32 12.70 -5.71 -6.82
C HIS A 32 11.24 -5.23 -6.91
N LEU A 33 10.56 -5.55 -8.00
CA LEU A 33 9.15 -5.21 -8.18
C LEU A 33 8.26 -5.89 -7.13
N ASN A 34 8.56 -7.13 -6.77
CA ASN A 34 7.84 -7.84 -5.71
C ASN A 34 8.03 -7.17 -4.35
N GLN A 35 9.22 -6.68 -4.06
CA GLN A 35 9.49 -5.91 -2.84
C GLN A 35 8.67 -4.62 -2.80
N ILE A 36 8.63 -3.90 -3.91
CA ILE A 36 7.83 -2.67 -4.03
C ILE A 36 6.35 -2.99 -3.86
N LYS A 37 5.87 -4.04 -4.49
CA LYS A 37 4.48 -4.49 -4.37
C LYS A 37 4.12 -4.76 -2.90
N ASN A 38 4.96 -5.51 -2.20
CA ASN A 38 4.74 -5.82 -0.79
C ASN A 38 4.72 -4.58 0.09
N LYS A 39 5.61 -3.63 -0.16
CA LYS A 39 5.64 -2.35 0.56
C LYS A 39 4.38 -1.53 0.31
N LEU A 40 3.92 -1.49 -0.94
CA LEU A 40 2.69 -0.79 -1.30
C LEU A 40 1.45 -1.43 -0.66
N GLU A 41 1.38 -2.75 -0.65
CA GLU A 41 0.29 -3.48 0.01
C GLU A 41 0.25 -3.18 1.51
N SER A 42 1.41 -3.18 2.16
CA SER A 42 1.52 -2.84 3.59
C SER A 42 1.10 -1.39 3.84
N ALA A 43 1.51 -0.46 2.98
CA ALA A 43 1.14 0.94 3.09
C ALA A 43 -0.36 1.14 2.91
N LEU A 44 -0.98 0.42 1.97
CA LEU A 44 -2.43 0.45 1.77
C LEU A 44 -3.18 -0.08 2.98
N ASP A 45 -2.72 -1.18 3.57
CA ASP A 45 -3.31 -1.75 4.78
C ASP A 45 -3.24 -0.78 5.95
N GLU A 46 -2.12 -0.09 6.13
CA GLU A 46 -1.95 0.93 7.15
C GLU A 46 -2.88 2.12 6.92
N LEU A 47 -3.02 2.56 5.68
CA LEU A 47 -3.94 3.65 5.33
C LEU A 47 -5.39 3.27 5.57
N GLU A 48 -5.79 2.06 5.20
CA GLU A 48 -7.14 1.55 5.45
C GLU A 48 -7.44 1.50 6.94
N SER A 49 -6.49 1.01 7.75
CA SER A 49 -6.62 0.96 9.20
C SER A 49 -6.72 2.34 9.82
N SER A 50 -5.90 3.29 9.35
CA SER A 50 -5.95 4.69 9.78
C SER A 50 -7.28 5.34 9.45
N LEU A 51 -7.77 5.11 8.23
CA LEU A 51 -9.04 5.65 7.76
C LEU A 51 -10.20 5.13 8.61
N GLU A 52 -10.20 3.83 8.91
CA GLU A 52 -11.21 3.23 9.75
C GLU A 52 -11.20 3.80 11.16
N ARG A 53 -10.04 3.98 11.74
CA ARG A 53 -9.88 4.60 13.07
C ARG A 53 -10.41 6.03 13.06
N GLU A 54 -10.11 6.78 12.02
CA GLU A 54 -10.61 8.15 11.87
C GLU A 54 -12.13 8.19 11.74
N LYS A 55 -12.72 7.30 10.97
CA LYS A 55 -14.16 7.16 10.83
C LYS A 55 -14.83 6.85 12.17
N ARG A 56 -14.26 5.90 12.92
CA ARG A 56 -14.76 5.55 14.27
C ARG A 56 -14.66 6.73 15.21
N GLY A 57 -13.53 7.45 15.17
CA GLY A 57 -13.34 8.64 15.96
C GLY A 57 -14.36 9.72 15.68
N ARG A 58 -14.63 9.98 14.39
CA ARG A 58 -15.66 10.94 13.96
C ARG A 58 -17.05 10.53 14.41
N THR A 59 -17.36 9.25 14.26
CA THR A 59 -18.65 8.72 14.72
C THR A 59 -18.82 8.88 16.23
N GLN A 60 -17.77 8.59 16.99
CA GLN A 60 -17.76 8.74 18.44
C GLN A 60 -17.95 10.20 18.86
N VAL A 61 -17.20 11.10 18.26
CA VAL A 61 -17.32 12.55 18.51
C VAL A 61 -18.71 13.05 18.17
N GLU A 62 -19.30 12.59 17.06
CA GLU A 62 -20.64 12.98 16.66
C GLU A 62 -21.70 12.49 17.67
N LYS A 63 -21.55 11.26 18.17
CA LYS A 63 -22.42 10.73 19.21
C LYS A 63 -22.33 11.54 20.50
N GLU A 64 -21.12 11.89 20.92
CA GLU A 64 -20.88 12.71 22.11
C GLU A 64 -21.47 14.09 21.93
N ARG A 65 -21.31 14.71 20.76
CA ARG A 65 -21.87 16.00 20.44
C ARG A 65 -23.40 15.98 20.54
N ARG A 66 -24.03 14.99 19.96
CA ARG A 66 -25.49 14.81 20.01
C ARG A 66 -25.99 14.59 21.43
N LYS A 67 -25.23 13.84 22.22
CA LYS A 67 -25.53 13.59 23.62
C LYS A 67 -25.50 14.90 24.43
N VAL A 68 -24.45 15.69 24.26
CA VAL A 68 -24.28 16.98 24.91
C VAL A 68 -25.41 17.95 24.51
N GLU A 69 -25.72 18.01 23.20
CA GLU A 69 -26.81 18.84 22.70
C GLU A 69 -28.15 18.44 23.31
N GLY A 70 -28.40 17.12 23.42
CA GLY A 70 -29.58 16.59 24.06
C GLY A 70 -29.66 16.95 25.53
N GLU A 71 -28.56 16.85 26.25
CA GLU A 71 -28.48 17.26 27.67
C GLU A 71 -28.73 18.76 27.84
N LEU A 72 -28.16 19.60 26.99
CA LEU A 72 -28.41 21.03 27.01
C LEU A 72 -29.86 21.38 26.74
N LYS A 73 -30.50 20.70 25.79
CA LYS A 73 -31.93 20.90 25.50
C LYS A 73 -32.84 20.49 26.66
N VAL A 74 -32.48 19.44 27.37
CA VAL A 74 -33.21 18.97 28.54
C VAL A 74 -33.05 19.96 29.71
N ASP A 75 -31.86 20.48 29.90
CA ASP A 75 -31.56 21.42 31.01
C ASP A 75 -32.17 22.80 30.80
N GLU A 76 -32.29 23.26 29.53
CA GLU A 76 -32.85 24.55 29.16
C GLU A 76 -34.27 24.79 29.72
N PRO A 77 -35.22 23.86 29.52
CA PRO A 77 -36.55 24.00 30.10
C PRO A 77 -36.56 24.04 31.62
N ILE A 78 -35.68 23.28 32.27
CA ILE A 78 -35.56 23.27 33.74
C ILE A 78 -35.09 24.61 34.23
N LEU A 79 -34.11 25.22 33.59
CA LEU A 79 -33.60 26.57 33.92
C LEU A 79 -34.68 27.63 33.75
N LEU A 80 -35.46 27.53 32.69
CA LEU A 80 -36.58 28.44 32.43
C LEU A 80 -37.68 28.32 33.47
N LEU A 81 -37.96 27.11 33.91
CA LEU A 81 -38.96 26.86 34.98
C LEU A 81 -38.49 27.31 36.35
N ALA A 82 -37.18 27.29 36.57
CA ALA A 82 -36.58 27.73 37.84
C ALA A 82 -36.55 29.24 38.02
N ARG A 83 -36.72 29.97 36.94
CA ARG A 83 -36.81 31.44 37.01
C ARG A 83 -38.21 31.85 37.48
#